data_449c10609d71cc43b1336340cdbee8c3
#
_entry.id   449c10609d71cc43b1336340cdbee8c3
#
_cell.length_a   1.000
_cell.length_b   1.000
_cell.length_c   1.000
_cell.angle_alpha   90.00
_cell.angle_beta   90.00
_cell.angle_gamma   90.00
#
_symmetry.space_group_name_H-M   'P 1'
#
loop_
_entity.id
_entity.type
_entity.pdbx_description
1 polymer ?
#
loop_
_entity_poly.entity_id
_entity_poly.type
_entity_poly.pdbx_seq_one_letter_code
_entity_poly.pdbx_strand_id
1 'polypeptide(L)'
;MFTWKRHKDIFKGEGIYHLTFVVHDREPVLGALAGDASAARVELSPVGLDISGNIQQLPSFFPAVRVCAKQLMPDHVHVVLWVQKEHPYSIKEVARSMRQAWHKIIFSHTAPEGGSGSSDCIDIPVSINPQIQSAGDNNNKKLHLPYRFEPPYIRTLVGKGQLNRMIAYIHDNPRRAMLKRMHSDLFRLRRDLQVEGLTFTALGNPFLLDYPQRQAIVCSRSASAEQLAAQHSTIMKAAEEGAVSYSGAVSEGEKQIVRAVREAGRLLVIVLNDGFPPVGSEHERFYKPGGVYFEACAEGRLLLLEPTPDTLANEQLQAITGQALCEKAETKHYAYVPLPHTSLRWRMMMNNTIVKVLADRSKK
;
A
#
# COMPACT_ATOMS: atom_id res chain seq x y z
N MET A 1 -9.52 -22.81 -18.03
CA MET A 1 -8.23 -22.64 -17.30
C MET A 1 -7.44 -21.58 -18.05
N PHE A 2 -7.36 -20.34 -17.54
CA PHE A 2 -6.69 -19.24 -18.24
C PHE A 2 -5.18 -19.42 -18.14
N THR A 3 -4.52 -19.63 -19.25
CA THR A 3 -3.05 -19.64 -19.35
C THR A 3 -2.56 -18.23 -19.61
N TRP A 4 -1.96 -17.61 -18.60
CA TRP A 4 -1.41 -16.26 -18.70
C TRP A 4 -0.09 -16.26 -19.47
N LYS A 5 -0.09 -15.68 -20.67
CA LYS A 5 1.16 -15.43 -21.42
C LYS A 5 1.90 -14.25 -20.75
N ARG A 6 3.12 -14.51 -20.26
CA ARG A 6 4.05 -13.48 -19.76
C ARG A 6 4.72 -12.73 -20.94
N HIS A 7 3.95 -12.07 -21.83
CA HIS A 7 4.54 -11.36 -22.96
C HIS A 7 4.11 -9.89 -23.01
N LYS A 8 4.82 -9.10 -23.84
CA LYS A 8 4.60 -7.66 -24.11
C LYS A 8 3.14 -7.31 -24.47
N ASP A 9 2.33 -8.31 -24.81
CA ASP A 9 0.92 -8.20 -25.19
C ASP A 9 -0.08 -8.40 -24.05
N ILE A 10 0.37 -8.52 -22.79
CA ILE A 10 -0.51 -8.64 -21.60
C ILE A 10 -1.60 -7.57 -21.58
N PHE A 11 -1.35 -6.39 -22.18
CA PHE A 11 -2.28 -5.26 -22.19
C PHE A 11 -3.21 -5.22 -23.41
N LYS A 12 -3.12 -6.19 -24.32
CA LYS A 12 -3.99 -6.27 -25.52
C LYS A 12 -5.07 -7.36 -25.45
N GLY A 13 -4.92 -8.32 -24.55
CA GLY A 13 -5.80 -9.49 -24.45
C GLY A 13 -6.87 -9.37 -23.36
N GLU A 14 -7.65 -10.43 -23.24
CA GLU A 14 -8.59 -10.59 -22.13
C GLU A 14 -7.88 -10.47 -20.79
N GLY A 15 -8.55 -9.82 -19.82
CA GLY A 15 -7.96 -9.65 -18.51
C GLY A 15 -8.75 -8.71 -17.60
N ILE A 16 -8.36 -8.72 -16.35
CA ILE A 16 -8.92 -7.79 -15.36
C ILE A 16 -7.81 -6.84 -14.94
N TYR A 17 -8.11 -5.55 -14.98
CA TYR A 17 -7.14 -4.49 -14.74
C TYR A 17 -7.66 -3.52 -13.69
N HIS A 18 -6.82 -3.21 -12.72
CA HIS A 18 -7.06 -2.11 -11.80
C HIS A 18 -6.24 -0.91 -12.25
N LEU A 19 -6.92 0.21 -12.47
CA LEU A 19 -6.35 1.48 -12.86
C LEU A 19 -6.49 2.47 -11.71
N THR A 20 -5.42 3.24 -11.47
CA THR A 20 -5.45 4.36 -10.53
C THR A 20 -5.01 5.62 -11.28
N PHE A 21 -5.88 6.62 -11.30
CA PHE A 21 -5.59 7.93 -11.87
C PHE A 21 -5.49 8.94 -10.72
N VAL A 22 -4.40 9.66 -10.66
CA VAL A 22 -4.13 10.64 -9.61
C VAL A 22 -4.20 12.04 -10.20
N VAL A 23 -4.89 12.95 -9.53
CA VAL A 23 -4.87 14.37 -9.89
C VAL A 23 -3.50 14.93 -9.55
N HIS A 24 -2.94 15.74 -10.43
CA HIS A 24 -1.64 16.39 -10.22
C HIS A 24 -1.63 17.12 -8.87
N ASP A 25 -0.52 17.00 -8.15
CA ASP A 25 -0.34 17.53 -6.79
C ASP A 25 -1.39 17.10 -5.76
N ARG A 26 -2.17 16.06 -6.07
CA ARG A 26 -3.23 15.57 -5.18
C ARG A 26 -4.30 16.61 -4.84
N GLU A 27 -4.56 17.54 -5.75
CA GLU A 27 -5.63 18.52 -5.58
C GLU A 27 -7.01 17.84 -5.49
N PRO A 28 -7.83 18.18 -4.47
CA PRO A 28 -9.10 17.49 -4.20
C PRO A 28 -10.25 18.00 -5.08
N VAL A 29 -10.07 18.03 -6.40
CA VAL A 29 -11.03 18.61 -7.37
C VAL A 29 -12.25 17.72 -7.63
N LEU A 30 -12.19 16.42 -7.27
CA LEU A 30 -13.23 15.46 -7.59
C LEU A 30 -14.35 15.40 -6.55
N GLY A 31 -14.16 16.01 -5.39
CA GLY A 31 -15.14 16.01 -4.30
C GLY A 31 -14.51 16.18 -2.94
N ALA A 32 -15.30 15.91 -1.91
CA ALA A 32 -14.89 16.00 -0.52
C ALA A 32 -15.21 14.72 0.25
N LEU A 33 -14.36 14.37 1.20
CA LEU A 33 -14.62 13.26 2.13
C LEU A 33 -15.61 13.71 3.20
N ALA A 34 -16.73 13.01 3.34
CA ALA A 34 -17.82 13.31 4.25
C ALA A 34 -18.23 12.10 5.09
N GLY A 35 -18.97 12.36 6.18
CA GLY A 35 -19.40 11.36 7.15
C GLY A 35 -18.36 11.10 8.23
N ASP A 36 -18.52 9.98 8.94
CA ASP A 36 -17.58 9.44 9.92
C ASP A 36 -17.00 8.10 9.43
N ALA A 37 -16.22 7.41 10.26
CA ALA A 37 -15.58 6.15 9.89
C ALA A 37 -16.60 5.03 9.57
N SER A 38 -17.82 5.07 10.10
CA SER A 38 -18.87 4.07 9.88
C SER A 38 -19.68 4.35 8.62
N ALA A 39 -19.79 5.62 8.22
CA ALA A 39 -20.59 6.12 7.11
C ALA A 39 -19.76 7.01 6.15
N ALA A 40 -18.49 6.73 6.02
CA ALA A 40 -17.58 7.52 5.19
C ALA A 40 -17.94 7.40 3.70
N ARG A 41 -18.06 8.54 3.04
CA ARG A 41 -18.34 8.64 1.61
C ARG A 41 -17.59 9.81 1.00
N VAL A 42 -17.55 9.84 -0.31
CA VAL A 42 -17.08 11.02 -1.05
C VAL A 42 -18.30 11.72 -1.64
N GLU A 43 -18.51 12.97 -1.28
CA GLU A 43 -19.45 13.87 -1.92
C GLU A 43 -18.79 14.45 -3.14
N LEU A 44 -19.26 14.02 -4.32
CA LEU A 44 -18.62 14.38 -5.59
C LEU A 44 -18.89 15.85 -5.94
N SER A 45 -17.87 16.53 -6.44
CA SER A 45 -18.01 17.82 -7.09
C SER A 45 -18.71 17.67 -8.45
N PRO A 46 -19.15 18.74 -9.11
CA PRO A 46 -19.64 18.68 -10.49
C PRO A 46 -18.65 17.97 -11.43
N VAL A 47 -17.37 18.27 -11.33
CA VAL A 47 -16.29 17.59 -12.08
C VAL A 47 -16.27 16.07 -11.76
N GLY A 48 -16.38 15.72 -10.48
CA GLY A 48 -16.40 14.32 -10.04
C GLY A 48 -17.63 13.57 -10.56
N LEU A 49 -18.80 14.22 -10.61
CA LEU A 49 -20.03 13.66 -11.17
C LEU A 49 -19.89 13.36 -12.66
N ASP A 50 -19.37 14.30 -13.44
CA ASP A 50 -19.19 14.13 -14.88
C ASP A 50 -18.16 13.05 -15.20
N ILE A 51 -17.05 12.99 -14.46
CA ILE A 51 -16.06 11.91 -14.59
C ILE A 51 -16.70 10.56 -14.22
N SER A 52 -17.50 10.51 -13.16
CA SER A 52 -18.23 9.30 -12.76
C SER A 52 -19.19 8.82 -13.86
N GLY A 53 -19.91 9.74 -14.50
CA GLY A 53 -20.77 9.49 -15.67
C GLY A 53 -19.98 8.97 -16.87
N ASN A 54 -18.85 9.61 -17.18
CA ASN A 54 -17.98 9.20 -18.27
C ASN A 54 -17.43 7.78 -18.10
N ILE A 55 -17.07 7.38 -16.87
CA ILE A 55 -16.67 5.99 -16.58
C ILE A 55 -17.80 5.01 -16.88
N GLN A 56 -19.06 5.34 -16.55
CA GLN A 56 -20.22 4.48 -16.81
C GLN A 56 -20.46 4.28 -18.30
N GLN A 57 -20.16 5.29 -19.11
CA GLN A 57 -20.30 5.23 -20.56
C GLN A 57 -19.15 4.49 -21.27
N LEU A 58 -18.12 4.09 -20.56
CA LEU A 58 -16.94 3.44 -21.15
C LEU A 58 -17.26 2.24 -22.07
N PRO A 59 -18.24 1.34 -21.72
CA PRO A 59 -18.61 0.22 -22.60
C PRO A 59 -19.21 0.66 -23.95
N SER A 60 -19.77 1.87 -24.07
CA SER A 60 -20.29 2.39 -25.34
C SER A 60 -19.14 2.73 -26.31
N PHE A 61 -17.99 3.14 -25.80
CA PHE A 61 -16.81 3.45 -26.60
C PHE A 61 -15.91 2.22 -26.82
N PHE A 62 -15.87 1.33 -25.84
CA PHE A 62 -15.06 0.11 -25.83
C PHE A 62 -15.95 -1.11 -25.51
N PRO A 63 -16.69 -1.67 -26.50
CA PRO A 63 -17.69 -2.72 -26.25
C PRO A 63 -17.13 -4.00 -25.62
N ALA A 64 -15.84 -4.25 -25.73
CA ALA A 64 -15.17 -5.38 -25.08
C ALA A 64 -14.80 -5.13 -23.61
N VAL A 65 -14.95 -3.89 -23.14
CA VAL A 65 -14.56 -3.48 -21.79
C VAL A 65 -15.77 -3.33 -20.89
N ARG A 66 -15.72 -3.91 -19.71
CA ARG A 66 -16.73 -3.75 -18.64
C ARG A 66 -16.12 -3.08 -17.42
N VAL A 67 -16.86 -2.19 -16.82
CA VAL A 67 -16.51 -1.58 -15.54
C VAL A 67 -17.00 -2.48 -14.41
N CYS A 68 -16.09 -3.15 -13.71
CA CYS A 68 -16.42 -4.03 -12.58
C CYS A 68 -16.65 -3.24 -11.29
N ALA A 69 -15.87 -2.19 -11.08
CA ALA A 69 -16.00 -1.30 -9.93
C ALA A 69 -15.32 0.04 -10.21
N LYS A 70 -15.80 1.08 -9.56
CA LYS A 70 -15.15 2.40 -9.53
C LYS A 70 -15.29 3.03 -8.17
N GLN A 71 -14.32 3.83 -7.78
CA GLN A 71 -14.35 4.69 -6.61
C GLN A 71 -13.61 5.98 -6.91
N LEU A 72 -14.33 7.09 -6.85
CA LEU A 72 -13.73 8.41 -6.91
C LEU A 72 -13.41 8.84 -5.47
N MET A 73 -12.18 9.24 -5.27
CA MET A 73 -11.68 9.91 -4.07
C MET A 73 -11.50 11.40 -4.39
N PRO A 74 -11.34 12.27 -3.40
CA PRO A 74 -11.19 13.71 -3.68
C PRO A 74 -10.10 14.05 -4.71
N ASP A 75 -9.00 13.31 -4.72
CA ASP A 75 -7.76 13.59 -5.44
C ASP A 75 -7.31 12.46 -6.40
N HIS A 76 -8.10 11.38 -6.49
CA HIS A 76 -7.77 10.26 -7.38
C HIS A 76 -8.98 9.38 -7.68
N VAL A 77 -8.86 8.55 -8.72
CA VAL A 77 -9.90 7.63 -9.16
C VAL A 77 -9.34 6.22 -9.25
N HIS A 78 -10.05 5.27 -8.65
CA HIS A 78 -9.84 3.84 -8.87
C HIS A 78 -10.90 3.29 -9.81
N VAL A 79 -10.48 2.51 -10.82
CA VAL A 79 -11.39 1.80 -11.72
C VAL A 79 -10.89 0.38 -11.91
N VAL A 80 -11.78 -0.60 -11.83
CA VAL A 80 -11.52 -1.99 -12.20
C VAL A 80 -12.25 -2.29 -13.49
N LEU A 81 -11.48 -2.64 -14.51
CA LEU A 81 -11.96 -2.97 -15.84
C LEU A 81 -11.77 -4.45 -16.13
N TRP A 82 -12.75 -5.07 -16.74
CA TRP A 82 -12.68 -6.41 -17.30
C TRP A 82 -12.74 -6.32 -18.83
N VAL A 83 -11.68 -6.71 -19.49
CA VAL A 83 -11.61 -6.89 -20.93
C VAL A 83 -12.08 -8.32 -21.23
N GLN A 84 -13.27 -8.46 -21.82
CA GLN A 84 -13.96 -9.75 -22.00
C GLN A 84 -13.50 -10.52 -23.24
N LYS A 85 -12.94 -9.84 -24.21
CA LYS A 85 -12.40 -10.40 -25.45
C LYS A 85 -11.31 -9.51 -26.00
N GLU A 86 -10.49 -10.06 -26.88
CA GLU A 86 -9.49 -9.27 -27.60
C GLU A 86 -10.16 -8.12 -28.36
N HIS A 87 -9.53 -6.96 -28.34
CA HIS A 87 -9.97 -5.78 -29.08
C HIS A 87 -8.74 -5.00 -29.57
N PRO A 88 -8.89 -4.09 -30.56
CA PRO A 88 -7.75 -3.46 -31.23
C PRO A 88 -6.92 -2.53 -30.35
N TYR A 89 -7.46 -2.10 -29.20
CA TYR A 89 -6.81 -1.14 -28.31
C TYR A 89 -6.19 -1.86 -27.10
N SER A 90 -4.96 -1.48 -26.74
CA SER A 90 -4.36 -1.90 -25.48
C SER A 90 -5.07 -1.21 -24.31
N ILE A 91 -5.00 -1.81 -23.12
CA ILE A 91 -5.51 -1.18 -21.90
C ILE A 91 -4.86 0.18 -21.62
N LYS A 92 -3.61 0.40 -22.08
CA LYS A 92 -2.92 1.68 -21.97
C LYS A 92 -3.58 2.75 -22.86
N GLU A 93 -4.06 2.37 -24.04
CA GLU A 93 -4.79 3.28 -24.94
C GLU A 93 -6.17 3.61 -24.38
N VAL A 94 -6.89 2.63 -23.83
CA VAL A 94 -8.14 2.85 -23.09
C VAL A 94 -7.91 3.85 -21.95
N ALA A 95 -6.89 3.62 -21.11
CA ALA A 95 -6.56 4.50 -19.99
C ALA A 95 -6.13 5.93 -20.46
N ARG A 96 -5.41 6.02 -21.56
CA ARG A 96 -5.06 7.32 -22.19
C ARG A 96 -6.30 8.06 -22.66
N SER A 97 -7.24 7.38 -23.33
CA SER A 97 -8.50 7.94 -23.77
C SER A 97 -9.33 8.47 -22.59
N MET A 98 -9.47 7.68 -21.52
CA MET A 98 -10.14 8.12 -20.30
C MET A 98 -9.49 9.40 -19.74
N ARG A 99 -8.16 9.42 -19.60
CA ARG A 99 -7.44 10.59 -19.10
C ARG A 99 -7.66 11.82 -19.95
N GLN A 100 -7.65 11.68 -21.27
CA GLN A 100 -7.89 12.80 -22.20
C GLN A 100 -9.33 13.34 -22.08
N ALA A 101 -10.32 12.45 -21.97
CA ALA A 101 -11.71 12.85 -21.75
C ALA A 101 -11.87 13.62 -20.43
N TRP A 102 -11.24 13.15 -19.36
CA TRP A 102 -11.32 13.80 -18.05
C TRP A 102 -10.60 15.16 -18.00
N HIS A 103 -9.51 15.34 -18.76
CA HIS A 103 -8.89 16.64 -18.91
C HIS A 103 -9.84 17.64 -19.57
N LYS A 104 -10.63 17.21 -20.58
CA LYS A 104 -11.65 18.08 -21.21
C LYS A 104 -12.76 18.42 -20.22
N ILE A 105 -13.23 17.46 -19.42
CA ILE A 105 -14.22 17.70 -18.37
C ILE A 105 -13.70 18.74 -17.37
N ILE A 106 -12.49 18.55 -16.83
CA ILE A 106 -11.90 19.53 -15.90
C ILE A 106 -11.82 20.92 -16.56
N PHE A 107 -11.37 20.98 -17.81
CA PHE A 107 -11.25 22.25 -18.53
C PHE A 107 -12.60 22.97 -18.69
N SER A 108 -13.69 22.24 -19.02
CA SER A 108 -15.02 22.84 -19.16
C SER A 108 -15.56 23.45 -17.87
N HIS A 109 -15.14 22.92 -16.71
CA HIS A 109 -15.52 23.47 -15.40
C HIS A 109 -14.62 24.60 -14.90
N THR A 110 -13.45 24.81 -15.53
CA THR A 110 -12.48 25.82 -15.10
C THR A 110 -12.37 27.01 -16.07
N ALA A 111 -13.02 26.92 -17.21
CA ALA A 111 -13.08 28.03 -18.16
C ALA A 111 -13.83 29.23 -17.55
N PRO A 112 -13.31 30.47 -17.63
CA PRO A 112 -13.99 31.65 -17.12
C PRO A 112 -15.33 31.84 -17.86
N GLU A 113 -16.41 32.12 -17.12
CA GLU A 113 -17.70 32.54 -17.66
C GLU A 113 -17.50 33.87 -18.42
N GLY A 114 -17.38 33.81 -19.73
CA GLY A 114 -17.19 35.05 -20.53
C GLY A 114 -16.78 34.86 -21.99
N GLY A 115 -16.55 33.63 -22.44
CA GLY A 115 -16.37 33.34 -23.88
C GLY A 115 -17.68 32.85 -24.48
N SER A 116 -18.35 33.66 -25.30
CA SER A 116 -19.50 33.30 -26.12
C SER A 116 -19.14 32.18 -27.10
N GLY A 117 -19.11 30.94 -26.62
CA GLY A 117 -19.03 29.74 -27.44
C GLY A 117 -20.37 29.07 -27.41
N SER A 118 -21.05 28.97 -28.54
CA SER A 118 -22.36 28.40 -28.81
C SER A 118 -22.58 27.13 -27.99
N SER A 119 -23.77 27.04 -27.37
CA SER A 119 -24.34 25.84 -26.77
C SER A 119 -24.70 24.81 -27.84
N ASP A 120 -23.71 24.28 -28.52
CA ASP A 120 -23.87 23.06 -29.26
C ASP A 120 -23.53 21.93 -28.30
N CYS A 121 -24.54 21.13 -28.02
CA CYS A 121 -24.40 19.82 -27.39
C CYS A 121 -23.17 19.15 -27.96
N ILE A 122 -22.09 19.06 -27.18
CA ILE A 122 -20.86 18.45 -27.64
C ILE A 122 -21.16 16.97 -27.80
N ASP A 123 -21.64 16.59 -28.98
CA ASP A 123 -21.44 15.26 -29.51
C ASP A 123 -19.94 15.01 -29.42
N ILE A 124 -19.55 14.21 -28.45
CA ILE A 124 -18.17 13.79 -28.31
C ILE A 124 -17.90 12.78 -29.42
N PRO A 125 -17.42 13.21 -30.60
CA PRO A 125 -16.88 12.24 -31.54
C PRO A 125 -15.57 11.81 -30.95
N VAL A 126 -15.56 10.66 -30.26
CA VAL A 126 -14.33 9.90 -30.12
C VAL A 126 -13.98 9.37 -31.52
N SER A 127 -13.58 10.26 -32.42
CA SER A 127 -12.84 9.83 -33.58
C SER A 127 -11.45 9.41 -33.05
N ILE A 128 -11.38 8.16 -32.65
CA ILE A 128 -10.10 7.47 -32.53
C ILE A 128 -9.60 7.33 -33.97
N ASN A 129 -9.00 8.40 -34.46
CA ASN A 129 -8.32 8.36 -35.75
C ASN A 129 -6.93 7.72 -35.50
N PRO A 130 -6.65 6.51 -36.02
CA PRO A 130 -5.36 5.88 -35.85
C PRO A 130 -4.21 6.57 -36.63
N GLN A 131 -4.45 7.69 -37.26
CA GLN A 131 -3.50 8.40 -38.14
C GLN A 131 -2.99 9.73 -37.56
N ILE A 132 -2.80 9.88 -36.26
CA ILE A 132 -1.96 10.97 -35.76
C ILE A 132 -0.51 10.46 -35.76
N GLN A 133 0.05 10.38 -36.97
CA GLN A 133 1.48 10.45 -37.20
C GLN A 133 1.98 11.83 -36.78
N SER A 134 3.12 11.84 -36.14
CA SER A 134 3.99 12.93 -35.81
C SER A 134 4.02 14.04 -36.87
N ALA A 135 3.24 15.10 -36.71
CA ALA A 135 3.49 16.40 -37.30
C ALA A 135 4.00 17.30 -36.18
N GLY A 136 5.26 17.67 -36.30
CA GLY A 136 5.88 18.64 -35.41
C GLY A 136 5.19 20.01 -35.60
N ASP A 137 4.49 20.45 -34.57
CA ASP A 137 3.95 21.80 -34.51
C ASP A 137 4.63 22.56 -33.38
N ASN A 138 5.64 23.34 -33.79
CA ASN A 138 6.37 24.31 -32.99
C ASN A 138 5.51 25.57 -32.72
N ASN A 139 4.34 25.44 -32.12
CA ASN A 139 3.60 26.59 -31.56
C ASN A 139 2.67 26.12 -30.43
N ASN A 140 3.20 25.33 -29.51
CA ASN A 140 2.49 24.95 -28.32
C ASN A 140 2.61 26.04 -27.24
N LYS A 141 1.74 27.06 -27.29
CA LYS A 141 1.32 27.70 -26.05
C LYS A 141 0.72 26.59 -25.18
N LYS A 142 1.53 26.02 -24.28
CA LYS A 142 1.07 25.12 -23.24
C LYS A 142 -0.10 25.80 -22.53
N LEU A 143 -1.34 25.41 -22.89
CA LEU A 143 -2.49 25.75 -22.07
C LEU A 143 -2.18 25.15 -20.67
N HIS A 144 -1.91 26.02 -19.73
CA HIS A 144 -1.71 25.65 -18.33
C HIS A 144 -3.11 25.30 -17.79
N LEU A 145 -3.52 24.04 -17.99
CA LEU A 145 -4.70 23.51 -17.32
C LEU A 145 -4.38 23.50 -15.83
N PRO A 146 -5.18 24.16 -14.99
CA PRO A 146 -4.89 24.27 -13.55
C PRO A 146 -4.86 22.90 -12.86
N TYR A 147 -5.61 21.93 -13.38
CA TYR A 147 -5.67 20.56 -12.86
C TYR A 147 -5.58 19.55 -13.99
N ARG A 148 -4.81 18.49 -13.79
CA ARG A 148 -4.67 17.38 -14.75
C ARG A 148 -4.41 16.08 -14.03
N PHE A 149 -4.72 14.95 -14.66
CA PHE A 149 -4.37 13.63 -14.16
C PHE A 149 -2.96 13.25 -14.56
N GLU A 150 -2.23 12.67 -13.61
CA GLU A 150 -0.97 11.99 -13.87
C GLU A 150 -1.16 10.76 -14.77
N PRO A 151 -0.10 10.24 -15.40
CA PRO A 151 -0.17 8.95 -16.08
C PRO A 151 -0.73 7.88 -15.15
N PRO A 152 -1.72 7.07 -15.59
CA PRO A 152 -2.35 6.11 -14.71
C PRO A 152 -1.42 4.97 -14.33
N TYR A 153 -1.50 4.53 -13.09
CA TYR A 153 -0.93 3.26 -12.67
C TYR A 153 -1.88 2.12 -13.07
N ILE A 154 -1.36 1.10 -13.78
CA ILE A 154 -2.14 -0.03 -14.29
C ILE A 154 -1.59 -1.32 -13.70
N ARG A 155 -2.45 -2.09 -13.05
CA ARG A 155 -2.13 -3.39 -12.45
C ARG A 155 -3.06 -4.47 -13.00
N THR A 156 -2.49 -5.59 -13.45
CA THR A 156 -3.25 -6.79 -13.84
C THR A 156 -3.65 -7.59 -12.61
N LEU A 157 -4.89 -8.05 -12.53
CA LEU A 157 -5.40 -8.89 -11.44
C LEU A 157 -5.46 -10.34 -11.91
N VAL A 158 -4.46 -11.15 -11.55
CA VAL A 158 -4.28 -12.52 -12.05
C VAL A 158 -4.52 -13.60 -11.00
N GLY A 159 -4.54 -13.25 -9.73
CA GLY A 159 -4.66 -14.21 -8.62
C GLY A 159 -6.10 -14.60 -8.31
N LYS A 160 -6.32 -15.84 -7.89
CA LYS A 160 -7.64 -16.33 -7.44
C LYS A 160 -8.19 -15.43 -6.33
N GLY A 161 -9.41 -14.93 -6.50
CA GLY A 161 -10.09 -14.03 -5.57
C GLY A 161 -9.50 -12.61 -5.50
N GLN A 162 -8.52 -12.26 -6.34
CA GLN A 162 -7.89 -10.94 -6.35
C GLN A 162 -8.86 -9.84 -6.78
N LEU A 163 -9.78 -10.15 -7.72
CA LEU A 163 -10.83 -9.22 -8.13
C LEU A 163 -11.70 -8.79 -6.94
N ASN A 164 -12.28 -9.75 -6.20
CA ASN A 164 -13.16 -9.45 -5.07
C ASN A 164 -12.43 -8.67 -3.98
N ARG A 165 -11.18 -9.03 -3.67
CA ARG A 165 -10.36 -8.27 -2.72
C ARG A 165 -10.08 -6.85 -3.20
N MET A 166 -9.86 -6.66 -4.50
CA MET A 166 -9.63 -5.33 -5.07
C MET A 166 -10.90 -4.49 -5.04
N ILE A 167 -12.05 -5.05 -5.40
CA ILE A 167 -13.34 -4.38 -5.32
C ILE A 167 -13.61 -3.94 -3.87
N ALA A 168 -13.50 -4.85 -2.91
CA ALA A 168 -13.68 -4.53 -1.50
C ALA A 168 -12.70 -3.42 -1.05
N TYR A 169 -11.42 -3.50 -1.45
CA TYR A 169 -10.42 -2.48 -1.12
C TYR A 169 -10.80 -1.10 -1.65
N ILE A 170 -11.22 -0.98 -2.93
CA ILE A 170 -11.53 0.35 -3.50
C ILE A 170 -12.81 0.95 -2.92
N HIS A 171 -13.81 0.12 -2.62
CA HIS A 171 -15.04 0.58 -1.96
C HIS A 171 -14.78 1.00 -0.50
N ASP A 172 -13.79 0.40 0.17
CA ASP A 172 -13.39 0.76 1.54
C ASP A 172 -12.50 2.02 1.61
N ASN A 173 -12.04 2.54 0.46
CA ASN A 173 -11.14 3.70 0.45
C ASN A 173 -11.68 4.95 1.17
N PRO A 174 -12.98 5.33 1.06
CA PRO A 174 -13.51 6.48 1.81
C PRO A 174 -13.36 6.29 3.33
N ARG A 175 -13.73 5.10 3.85
CA ARG A 175 -13.57 4.76 5.27
C ARG A 175 -12.09 4.81 5.69
N ARG A 176 -11.19 4.22 4.90
CA ARG A 176 -9.74 4.23 5.18
C ARG A 176 -9.17 5.64 5.15
N ALA A 177 -9.64 6.50 4.26
CA ALA A 177 -9.24 7.90 4.21
C ALA A 177 -9.76 8.67 5.43
N MET A 178 -10.99 8.41 5.87
CA MET A 178 -11.57 9.01 7.07
C MET A 178 -10.82 8.59 8.33
N LEU A 179 -10.52 7.31 8.51
CA LEU A 179 -9.73 6.81 9.64
C LEU A 179 -8.35 7.47 9.70
N LYS A 180 -7.68 7.65 8.56
CA LYS A 180 -6.42 8.38 8.50
C LYS A 180 -6.54 9.83 8.89
N ARG A 181 -7.65 10.48 8.52
CA ARG A 181 -7.92 11.87 8.89
C ARG A 181 -8.18 12.00 10.38
N MET A 182 -8.95 11.07 10.96
CA MET A 182 -9.29 11.08 12.39
C MET A 182 -8.09 10.72 13.28
N HIS A 183 -7.23 9.83 12.82
CA HIS A 183 -6.06 9.32 13.56
C HIS A 183 -4.75 9.64 12.83
N SER A 184 -4.58 10.90 12.42
CA SER A 184 -3.44 11.34 11.62
C SER A 184 -2.08 11.08 12.30
N ASP A 185 -2.03 11.08 13.62
CA ASP A 185 -0.86 10.77 14.45
C ASP A 185 -0.41 9.31 14.31
N LEU A 186 -1.35 8.36 14.20
CA LEU A 186 -1.07 6.93 14.01
C LEU A 186 -0.58 6.59 12.59
N PHE A 187 -0.85 7.45 11.62
CA PHE A 187 -0.47 7.27 10.23
C PHE A 187 0.69 8.16 9.77
N ARG A 188 1.30 8.88 10.73
CA ARG A 188 2.48 9.72 10.47
C ARG A 188 3.76 8.95 10.72
N LEU A 189 4.71 9.00 9.77
CA LEU A 189 6.06 8.50 9.99
C LEU A 189 6.81 9.40 10.99
N ARG A 190 7.40 8.77 12.00
CA ARG A 190 8.28 9.38 13.00
C ARG A 190 9.68 8.86 12.76
N ARG A 191 10.62 9.72 12.39
CA ARG A 191 11.93 9.30 11.89
C ARG A 191 12.96 9.02 12.98
N ASP A 192 12.86 9.66 14.13
CA ASP A 192 13.92 9.64 15.14
C ASP A 192 13.40 9.12 16.48
N LEU A 193 12.60 8.05 16.46
CA LEU A 193 12.08 7.45 17.68
C LEU A 193 13.21 6.73 18.43
N GLN A 194 13.53 7.22 19.62
CA GLN A 194 14.53 6.61 20.51
C GLN A 194 13.89 5.56 21.42
N VAL A 195 14.45 4.35 21.42
CA VAL A 195 13.99 3.23 22.26
C VAL A 195 15.21 2.45 22.76
N GLU A 196 15.42 2.37 24.07
CA GLU A 196 16.52 1.61 24.69
C GLU A 196 17.90 1.95 24.06
N GLY A 197 18.14 3.23 23.75
CA GLY A 197 19.38 3.68 23.11
C GLY A 197 19.50 3.36 21.60
N LEU A 198 18.47 2.82 20.99
CA LEU A 198 18.38 2.52 19.57
C LEU A 198 17.46 3.52 18.87
N THR A 199 17.73 3.83 17.61
CA THR A 199 16.94 4.78 16.82
C THR A 199 16.14 4.06 15.73
N PHE A 200 14.86 4.43 15.61
CA PHE A 200 13.95 3.83 14.64
C PHE A 200 13.17 4.87 13.86
N THR A 201 12.86 4.56 12.61
CA THR A 201 11.70 5.15 11.95
C THR A 201 10.47 4.34 12.35
N ALA A 202 9.40 5.00 12.73
CA ALA A 202 8.21 4.37 13.29
C ALA A 202 6.91 4.84 12.66
N LEU A 203 5.91 3.95 12.63
CA LEU A 203 4.53 4.28 12.24
C LEU A 203 3.56 3.48 13.11
N GLY A 204 2.54 4.13 13.63
CA GLY A 204 1.55 3.54 14.52
C GLY A 204 1.64 4.09 15.92
N ASN A 205 1.26 3.30 16.92
CA ASN A 205 1.15 3.72 18.31
C ASN A 205 2.47 3.50 19.09
N PRO A 206 3.26 4.56 19.37
CA PRO A 206 4.53 4.41 20.10
C PRO A 206 4.33 4.05 21.58
N PHE A 207 3.16 4.32 22.17
CA PHE A 207 2.88 3.96 23.57
C PHE A 207 2.90 2.45 23.84
N LEU A 208 2.86 1.62 22.77
CA LEU A 208 3.05 0.18 22.92
C LEU A 208 4.44 -0.18 23.45
N LEU A 209 5.41 0.71 23.34
CA LEU A 209 6.76 0.54 23.89
C LEU A 209 6.81 0.74 25.42
N ASP A 210 5.81 1.39 26.02
CA ASP A 210 5.74 1.64 27.45
C ASP A 210 4.98 0.57 28.23
N TYR A 211 4.38 -0.39 27.50
CA TYR A 211 3.62 -1.46 28.14
C TYR A 211 4.47 -2.30 29.07
N PRO A 212 3.92 -2.62 30.24
CA PRO A 212 4.66 -3.37 31.24
C PRO A 212 4.88 -4.83 30.85
N GLN A 213 4.02 -5.49 30.12
CA GLN A 213 4.15 -6.87 29.70
C GLN A 213 4.52 -6.95 28.21
N ARG A 214 5.65 -7.57 27.91
CA ARG A 214 6.19 -7.71 26.59
C ARG A 214 6.61 -9.15 26.33
N GLN A 215 6.51 -9.59 25.09
CA GLN A 215 6.96 -10.93 24.68
C GLN A 215 7.53 -10.91 23.26
N ALA A 216 8.55 -11.72 23.03
CA ALA A 216 9.16 -11.89 21.71
C ALA A 216 8.55 -13.08 20.97
N ILE A 217 8.15 -12.88 19.73
CA ILE A 217 7.79 -13.93 18.78
C ILE A 217 8.99 -14.19 17.89
N VAL A 218 9.81 -15.17 18.24
CA VAL A 218 10.99 -15.61 17.48
C VAL A 218 10.93 -17.12 17.35
N CYS A 219 10.73 -17.64 16.13
CA CYS A 219 10.58 -19.06 15.86
C CYS A 219 11.75 -19.60 15.06
N SER A 220 12.27 -20.77 15.46
CA SER A 220 13.23 -21.49 14.62
C SER A 220 12.57 -21.97 13.33
N ARG A 221 13.28 -21.84 12.19
CA ARG A 221 12.81 -22.45 10.94
C ARG A 221 12.76 -23.98 10.96
N SER A 222 13.45 -24.60 11.92
CA SER A 222 13.48 -26.05 12.14
C SER A 222 12.61 -26.48 13.32
N ALA A 223 11.73 -25.61 13.84
CA ALA A 223 10.80 -25.99 14.90
C ALA A 223 9.80 -27.02 14.37
N SER A 224 9.52 -28.05 15.19
CA SER A 224 8.47 -29.03 14.89
C SER A 224 7.08 -28.39 14.96
N ALA A 225 6.07 -29.08 14.42
CA ALA A 225 4.68 -28.64 14.52
C ALA A 225 4.22 -28.48 15.96
N GLU A 226 4.63 -29.40 16.82
CA GLU A 226 4.30 -29.40 18.26
C GLU A 226 4.97 -28.21 18.96
N GLN A 227 6.24 -27.92 18.65
CA GLN A 227 6.95 -26.77 19.20
C GLN A 227 6.29 -25.44 18.78
N LEU A 228 5.89 -25.33 17.50
CA LEU A 228 5.17 -24.15 17.01
C LEU A 228 3.80 -24.01 17.67
N ALA A 229 3.06 -25.11 17.85
CA ALA A 229 1.76 -25.09 18.53
C ALA A 229 1.88 -24.69 20.01
N ALA A 230 2.87 -25.23 20.74
CA ALA A 230 3.14 -24.85 22.11
C ALA A 230 3.51 -23.36 22.24
N GLN A 231 4.41 -22.88 21.38
CA GLN A 231 4.80 -21.47 21.34
C GLN A 231 3.61 -20.56 20.99
N HIS A 232 2.79 -20.96 20.01
CA HIS A 232 1.57 -20.24 19.64
C HIS A 232 0.62 -20.11 20.84
N SER A 233 0.36 -21.22 21.56
CA SER A 233 -0.52 -21.21 22.73
C SER A 233 0.02 -20.28 23.83
N THR A 234 1.32 -20.34 24.13
CA THR A 234 1.96 -19.48 25.13
C THR A 234 1.85 -18.00 24.76
N ILE A 235 2.15 -17.66 23.52
CA ILE A 235 2.08 -16.28 23.02
C ILE A 235 0.64 -15.76 23.06
N MET A 236 -0.33 -16.56 22.63
CA MET A 236 -1.73 -16.14 22.62
C MET A 236 -2.25 -15.90 24.02
N LYS A 237 -1.93 -16.79 24.98
CA LYS A 237 -2.31 -16.61 26.39
C LYS A 237 -1.76 -15.31 26.97
N ALA A 238 -0.47 -15.03 26.81
CA ALA A 238 0.11 -13.78 27.30
C ALA A 238 -0.47 -12.53 26.58
N ALA A 239 -0.77 -12.64 25.28
CA ALA A 239 -1.41 -11.56 24.53
C ALA A 239 -2.86 -11.31 25.01
N GLU A 240 -3.58 -12.34 25.44
CA GLU A 240 -4.90 -12.23 26.07
C GLU A 240 -4.83 -11.52 27.44
N GLU A 241 -3.76 -11.72 28.16
CA GLU A 241 -3.46 -11.07 29.44
C GLU A 241 -2.92 -9.63 29.26
N GLY A 242 -2.85 -9.12 28.00
CA GLY A 242 -2.48 -7.75 27.66
C GLY A 242 -1.01 -7.54 27.31
N ALA A 243 -0.23 -8.59 27.14
CA ALA A 243 1.17 -8.46 26.73
C ALA A 243 1.27 -7.95 25.28
N VAL A 244 2.21 -7.02 25.03
CA VAL A 244 2.59 -6.58 23.70
C VAL A 244 3.53 -7.61 23.07
N SER A 245 3.16 -8.09 21.89
CA SER A 245 3.95 -9.07 21.13
C SER A 245 4.88 -8.37 20.15
N TYR A 246 6.18 -8.69 20.20
CA TYR A 246 7.22 -8.13 19.31
C TYR A 246 7.67 -9.20 18.32
N SER A 247 7.77 -8.88 17.02
CA SER A 247 8.23 -9.81 15.99
C SER A 247 8.91 -9.13 14.82
N GLY A 248 9.88 -9.82 14.19
CA GLY A 248 10.38 -9.49 12.87
C GLY A 248 9.54 -10.10 11.73
N ALA A 249 8.60 -11.00 12.03
CA ALA A 249 7.79 -11.77 11.07
C ALA A 249 8.66 -12.40 9.95
N VAL A 250 9.82 -12.94 10.33
CA VAL A 250 10.86 -13.42 9.41
C VAL A 250 10.59 -14.85 8.95
N SER A 251 10.31 -15.77 9.88
CA SER A 251 10.01 -17.17 9.58
C SER A 251 8.52 -17.39 9.34
N GLU A 252 8.17 -18.52 8.71
CA GLU A 252 6.76 -18.83 8.47
C GLU A 252 6.01 -19.06 9.79
N GLY A 253 6.66 -19.69 10.79
CA GLY A 253 6.08 -19.84 12.13
C GLY A 253 5.80 -18.48 12.80
N GLU A 254 6.75 -17.53 12.74
CA GLU A 254 6.53 -16.17 13.24
C GLU A 254 5.34 -15.49 12.54
N LYS A 255 5.26 -15.59 11.21
CA LYS A 255 4.15 -15.00 10.43
C LYS A 255 2.79 -15.58 10.82
N GLN A 256 2.73 -16.89 11.10
CA GLN A 256 1.50 -17.56 11.56
C GLN A 256 1.06 -17.03 12.92
N ILE A 257 1.98 -16.94 13.89
CA ILE A 257 1.69 -16.42 15.23
C ILE A 257 1.32 -14.93 15.17
N VAL A 258 2.07 -14.11 14.43
CA VAL A 258 1.77 -12.69 14.22
C VAL A 258 0.38 -12.50 13.61
N ARG A 259 0.00 -13.36 12.66
CA ARG A 259 -1.34 -13.35 12.07
C ARG A 259 -2.41 -13.62 13.12
N ALA A 260 -2.22 -14.66 13.95
CA ALA A 260 -3.16 -15.01 15.00
C ALA A 260 -3.32 -13.89 16.05
N VAL A 261 -2.21 -13.31 16.52
CA VAL A 261 -2.20 -12.16 17.45
C VAL A 261 -2.96 -10.97 16.86
N ARG A 262 -2.70 -10.63 15.61
CA ARG A 262 -3.37 -9.54 14.89
C ARG A 262 -4.86 -9.80 14.71
N GLU A 263 -5.25 -11.00 14.26
CA GLU A 263 -6.66 -11.39 14.03
C GLU A 263 -7.45 -11.47 15.33
N ALA A 264 -6.81 -11.83 16.42
CA ALA A 264 -7.40 -11.78 17.77
C ALA A 264 -7.47 -10.35 18.35
N GLY A 265 -7.10 -9.31 17.58
CA GLY A 265 -7.18 -7.92 18.03
C GLY A 265 -6.18 -7.55 19.12
N ARG A 266 -5.05 -8.26 19.24
CA ARG A 266 -4.06 -8.04 20.30
C ARG A 266 -2.96 -7.04 19.88
N LEU A 267 -2.18 -6.59 20.87
CA LEU A 267 -1.14 -5.56 20.71
C LEU A 267 0.11 -6.12 20.04
N LEU A 268 0.64 -5.40 19.05
CA LEU A 268 1.70 -5.91 18.18
C LEU A 268 2.72 -4.82 17.81
N VAL A 269 3.99 -5.15 17.95
CA VAL A 269 5.12 -4.35 17.44
C VAL A 269 5.87 -5.19 16.41
N ILE A 270 6.03 -4.65 15.18
CA ILE A 270 6.73 -5.34 14.09
C ILE A 270 8.00 -4.58 13.73
N VAL A 271 9.13 -5.27 13.79
CA VAL A 271 10.41 -4.78 13.27
C VAL A 271 10.52 -5.15 11.80
N LEU A 272 10.49 -4.13 10.93
CA LEU A 272 10.45 -4.28 9.47
C LEU A 272 11.80 -4.71 8.90
N ASN A 273 11.77 -5.61 7.90
CA ASN A 273 12.96 -6.01 7.14
C ASN A 273 13.24 -5.09 5.92
N ASP A 274 12.16 -4.63 5.26
CA ASP A 274 12.25 -3.88 4.00
C ASP A 274 12.18 -2.36 4.20
N GLY A 275 11.83 -1.93 5.41
CA GLY A 275 11.77 -0.53 5.80
C GLY A 275 10.61 0.28 5.23
N PHE A 276 10.66 1.58 5.49
CA PHE A 276 9.74 2.58 4.96
C PHE A 276 10.32 3.24 3.71
N PRO A 277 9.48 3.88 2.86
CA PRO A 277 9.98 4.66 1.73
C PRO A 277 11.00 5.72 2.18
N PRO A 278 12.10 5.94 1.41
CA PRO A 278 13.09 6.96 1.72
C PRO A 278 12.48 8.36 1.83
N VAL A 279 13.12 9.22 2.61
CA VAL A 279 12.76 10.65 2.72
C VAL A 279 12.80 11.30 1.34
N GLY A 280 11.77 12.08 1.01
CA GLY A 280 11.66 12.78 -0.28
C GLY A 280 11.31 11.88 -1.46
N SER A 281 11.08 10.58 -1.24
CA SER A 281 10.57 9.70 -2.31
C SER A 281 9.12 10.03 -2.64
N GLU A 282 8.72 9.80 -3.91
CA GLU A 282 7.33 9.96 -4.36
C GLU A 282 6.34 9.15 -3.50
N HIS A 283 6.78 8.02 -2.96
CA HIS A 283 5.95 7.14 -2.15
C HIS A 283 5.89 7.52 -0.67
N GLU A 284 6.72 8.40 -0.17
CA GLU A 284 6.72 8.83 1.24
C GLU A 284 5.38 9.46 1.64
N ARG A 285 4.84 10.33 0.79
CA ARG A 285 3.54 10.99 1.00
C ARG A 285 2.37 10.03 1.12
N PHE A 286 2.50 8.84 0.55
CA PHE A 286 1.40 7.89 0.35
C PHE A 286 1.62 6.58 1.07
N TYR A 287 2.65 6.49 1.93
CA TYR A 287 2.88 5.27 2.68
C TYR A 287 1.62 4.91 3.47
N LYS A 288 1.18 3.68 3.28
CA LYS A 288 0.06 3.08 4.00
C LYS A 288 0.55 1.77 4.57
N PRO A 289 0.30 1.47 5.84
CA PRO A 289 0.51 0.12 6.34
C PRO A 289 -0.14 -0.87 5.38
N GLY A 290 0.50 -2.00 5.11
CA GLY A 290 -0.07 -3.04 4.25
C GLY A 290 -1.52 -3.33 4.64
N GLY A 291 -2.37 -3.74 3.68
CA GLY A 291 -3.82 -3.88 3.90
C GLY A 291 -4.18 -4.64 5.17
N VAL A 292 -3.37 -5.66 5.52
CA VAL A 292 -3.56 -6.48 6.72
C VAL A 292 -3.23 -5.73 8.03
N TYR A 293 -2.41 -4.69 8.00
CA TYR A 293 -2.02 -3.92 9.19
C TYR A 293 -2.80 -2.63 9.36
N PHE A 294 -3.58 -2.24 8.37
CA PHE A 294 -4.27 -0.96 8.39
C PHE A 294 -5.23 -0.81 9.58
N GLU A 295 -6.08 -1.81 9.81
CA GLU A 295 -7.07 -1.78 10.90
C GLU A 295 -6.37 -1.76 12.26
N ALA A 296 -5.38 -2.62 12.47
CA ALA A 296 -4.62 -2.66 13.71
C ALA A 296 -3.90 -1.33 13.98
N CYS A 297 -3.43 -0.63 12.92
CA CYS A 297 -2.85 0.71 13.03
C CYS A 297 -3.91 1.74 13.42
N ALA A 298 -5.07 1.76 12.71
CA ALA A 298 -6.16 2.71 12.97
C ALA A 298 -6.75 2.57 14.38
N GLU A 299 -6.73 1.37 14.94
CA GLU A 299 -7.17 1.06 16.29
C GLU A 299 -6.10 1.28 17.37
N GLY A 300 -4.92 1.75 16.99
CA GLY A 300 -3.80 1.99 17.92
C GLY A 300 -3.15 0.73 18.49
N ARG A 301 -3.43 -0.45 17.90
CA ARG A 301 -2.92 -1.76 18.35
C ARG A 301 -1.62 -2.19 17.67
N LEU A 302 -1.08 -1.37 16.78
CA LEU A 302 0.10 -1.68 15.99
C LEU A 302 1.14 -0.57 16.07
N LEU A 303 2.41 -1.00 16.18
CA LEU A 303 3.57 -0.16 15.92
C LEU A 303 4.48 -0.89 14.92
N LEU A 304 4.85 -0.22 13.84
CA LEU A 304 5.85 -0.66 12.88
C LEU A 304 7.15 0.09 13.15
N LEU A 305 8.27 -0.62 13.27
CA LEU A 305 9.59 -0.08 13.53
C LEU A 305 10.55 -0.46 12.40
N GLU A 306 11.23 0.50 11.81
CA GLU A 306 12.36 0.29 10.92
C GLU A 306 13.64 0.69 11.65
N PRO A 307 14.60 -0.22 11.87
CA PRO A 307 15.89 0.13 12.44
C PRO A 307 16.63 1.09 11.51
N THR A 308 17.16 2.19 12.06
CA THR A 308 18.01 3.10 11.30
C THR A 308 19.38 2.48 11.01
N PRO A 309 20.14 3.03 10.05
CA PRO A 309 21.53 2.60 9.81
C PRO A 309 22.39 2.58 11.08
N ASP A 310 22.22 3.58 11.95
CA ASP A 310 22.97 3.67 13.23
C ASP A 310 22.59 2.52 14.18
N THR A 311 21.31 2.17 14.26
CA THR A 311 20.86 0.99 15.02
C THR A 311 21.45 -0.30 14.45
N LEU A 312 21.49 -0.44 13.12
CA LEU A 312 22.08 -1.62 12.47
C LEU A 312 23.62 -1.67 12.62
N ALA A 313 24.26 -0.53 12.78
CA ALA A 313 25.70 -0.41 13.02
C ALA A 313 26.07 -0.55 14.52
N ASN A 314 25.10 -0.65 15.43
CA ASN A 314 25.35 -0.77 16.86
C ASN A 314 26.17 -2.02 17.18
N GLU A 315 27.37 -1.84 17.74
CA GLU A 315 28.34 -2.90 17.98
C GLU A 315 27.81 -3.97 18.95
N GLN A 316 27.07 -3.59 19.97
CA GLN A 316 26.47 -4.52 20.93
C GLN A 316 25.44 -5.44 20.27
N LEU A 317 24.55 -4.89 19.43
CA LEU A 317 23.59 -5.70 18.67
C LEU A 317 24.30 -6.62 17.66
N GLN A 318 25.36 -6.15 17.03
CA GLN A 318 26.16 -6.96 16.11
C GLN A 318 26.86 -8.10 16.83
N ALA A 319 27.43 -7.85 18.01
CA ALA A 319 28.06 -8.88 18.84
C ALA A 319 27.05 -9.97 19.28
N ILE A 320 25.89 -9.57 19.81
CA ILE A 320 24.82 -10.51 20.19
C ILE A 320 24.35 -11.33 18.99
N THR A 321 24.18 -10.69 17.83
CA THR A 321 23.74 -11.36 16.59
C THR A 321 24.80 -12.36 16.10
N GLY A 322 26.08 -12.00 16.15
CA GLY A 322 27.20 -12.85 15.79
C GLY A 322 27.31 -14.07 16.71
N GLN A 323 27.21 -13.86 18.02
CA GLN A 323 27.19 -14.95 19.00
C GLN A 323 26.04 -15.93 18.77
N ALA A 324 24.81 -15.44 18.56
CA ALA A 324 23.65 -16.28 18.27
C ALA A 324 23.81 -17.10 16.98
N LEU A 325 24.55 -16.61 16.00
CA LEU A 325 24.89 -17.35 14.79
C LEU A 325 25.94 -18.44 15.03
N CYS A 326 26.96 -18.17 15.86
CA CYS A 326 27.95 -19.16 16.27
C CYS A 326 27.31 -20.32 17.04
N GLU A 327 26.55 -20.02 18.08
CA GLU A 327 25.82 -21.01 18.89
C GLU A 327 24.91 -21.91 18.02
N LYS A 328 24.26 -21.31 17.03
CA LYS A 328 23.42 -22.06 16.08
C LYS A 328 24.24 -22.97 15.17
N ALA A 329 25.44 -22.55 14.77
CA ALA A 329 26.34 -23.39 13.97
C ALA A 329 26.83 -24.58 14.78
N GLU A 330 27.28 -24.36 16.01
CA GLU A 330 27.69 -25.40 16.96
C GLU A 330 26.58 -26.41 17.21
N THR A 331 25.38 -25.95 17.53
CA THR A 331 24.21 -26.83 17.79
C THR A 331 23.88 -27.71 16.57
N LYS A 332 24.14 -27.24 15.37
CA LYS A 332 23.87 -27.96 14.12
C LYS A 332 25.09 -28.65 13.53
N HIS A 333 26.21 -28.65 14.23
CA HIS A 333 27.46 -29.31 13.84
C HIS A 333 27.99 -28.92 12.47
N TYR A 334 27.95 -27.60 12.12
CA TYR A 334 28.61 -27.08 10.92
C TYR A 334 29.58 -25.95 11.27
N ALA A 335 30.60 -25.77 10.40
CA ALA A 335 31.57 -24.70 10.59
C ALA A 335 30.88 -23.32 10.45
N TYR A 336 31.08 -22.45 11.45
CA TYR A 336 30.58 -21.09 11.35
C TYR A 336 31.40 -20.30 10.33
N VAL A 337 30.69 -19.69 9.36
CA VAL A 337 31.27 -18.72 8.43
C VAL A 337 30.59 -17.37 8.72
N PRO A 338 31.34 -16.32 9.05
CA PRO A 338 30.77 -15.00 9.26
C PRO A 338 29.96 -14.54 8.05
N LEU A 339 28.74 -14.06 8.32
CA LEU A 339 27.88 -13.53 7.25
C LEU A 339 28.18 -12.06 7.03
N PRO A 340 28.24 -11.59 5.76
CA PRO A 340 28.31 -10.16 5.48
C PRO A 340 27.13 -9.43 6.14
N HIS A 341 27.36 -8.29 6.79
CA HIS A 341 26.32 -7.50 7.46
C HIS A 341 25.28 -6.97 6.48
N THR A 342 25.59 -6.90 5.19
CA THR A 342 24.67 -6.56 4.11
C THR A 342 23.77 -7.71 3.66
N SER A 343 24.07 -8.96 4.06
CA SER A 343 23.30 -10.12 3.63
C SER A 343 21.90 -10.12 4.24
N LEU A 344 20.92 -10.60 3.47
CA LEU A 344 19.53 -10.74 3.94
C LEU A 344 19.44 -11.62 5.21
N ARG A 345 20.27 -12.69 5.26
CA ARG A 345 20.30 -13.59 6.43
C ARG A 345 20.79 -12.87 7.68
N TRP A 346 21.82 -12.03 7.58
CA TRP A 346 22.30 -11.21 8.69
C TRP A 346 21.22 -10.24 9.16
N ARG A 347 20.61 -9.50 8.25
CA ARG A 347 19.52 -8.54 8.57
C ARG A 347 18.36 -9.22 9.29
N MET A 348 17.94 -10.40 8.84
CA MET A 348 16.90 -11.18 9.50
C MET A 348 17.28 -11.58 10.93
N MET A 349 18.53 -11.98 11.16
CA MET A 349 19.00 -12.34 12.51
C MET A 349 19.12 -11.09 13.38
N MET A 350 19.60 -9.98 12.85
CA MET A 350 19.66 -8.68 13.51
C MET A 350 18.25 -8.24 13.98
N ASN A 351 17.24 -8.35 13.12
CA ASN A 351 15.86 -8.02 13.51
C ASN A 351 15.36 -8.90 14.66
N ASN A 352 15.67 -10.19 14.66
CA ASN A 352 15.34 -11.07 15.78
C ASN A 352 16.09 -10.70 17.06
N THR A 353 17.35 -10.25 16.95
CA THR A 353 18.12 -9.70 18.09
C THR A 353 17.44 -8.43 18.63
N ILE A 354 17.08 -7.50 17.77
CA ILE A 354 16.36 -6.26 18.13
C ILE A 354 15.03 -6.61 18.83
N VAL A 355 14.25 -7.54 18.27
CA VAL A 355 12.99 -8.01 18.86
C VAL A 355 13.19 -8.52 20.28
N LYS A 356 14.22 -9.33 20.51
CA LYS A 356 14.54 -9.85 21.85
C LYS A 356 14.95 -8.73 22.81
N VAL A 357 15.80 -7.81 22.37
CA VAL A 357 16.25 -6.66 23.18
C VAL A 357 15.07 -5.78 23.56
N LEU A 358 14.16 -5.46 22.62
CA LEU A 358 12.98 -4.64 22.90
C LEU A 358 11.93 -5.34 23.79
N ALA A 359 11.86 -6.66 23.72
CA ALA A 359 10.93 -7.46 24.55
C ALA A 359 11.52 -7.80 25.93
N ASP A 360 12.84 -7.69 26.11
CA ASP A 360 13.51 -8.01 27.39
C ASP A 360 13.32 -6.89 28.40
N ARG A 361 12.84 -7.26 29.59
CA ARG A 361 12.58 -6.34 30.70
C ARG A 361 13.67 -6.29 31.76
N SER A 362 14.61 -7.21 31.71
CA SER A 362 15.62 -7.33 32.76
C SER A 362 16.54 -6.10 32.88
N LYS A 363 16.41 -5.13 31.96
CA LYS A 363 17.25 -3.93 31.86
C LYS A 363 16.61 -2.63 32.37
N LYS A 364 15.43 -2.70 33.02
CA LYS A 364 14.82 -1.53 33.72
C LYS A 364 14.85 -1.68 35.22
#